data_b031ca49e6172a1eb52574fe9f692bb7
#
_entry.id   b031ca49e6172a1eb52574fe9f692bb7
#
_cell.length_a   1.000
_cell.length_b   1.000
_cell.length_c   1.000
_cell.angle_alpha   90.00
_cell.angle_beta   90.00
_cell.angle_gamma   90.00
#
_symmetry.space_group_name_H-M   'P 1'
#
loop_
_entity.id
_entity.type
_entity.pdbx_description
1 polymer ?
#
loop_
_entity_poly.entity_id
_entity_poly.type
_entity_poly.pdbx_seq_one_letter_code
_entity_poly.pdbx_strand_id
1 'polypeptide(L)'
;MTPRRTAAKAASLEPSCPDCYVGIGQVHLEGCDVARCLATGQQRLGHARSCRCPRDVWTGRWPGEAECEEFGWMRGPGLPDLNRLLTTATWDPVACRWTRPGTPRPDC
;
A
#
# COMPACT_ATOMS: atom_id res chain seq x y z
N MET A 1 -25.15 -7.69 10.68
CA MET A 1 -24.81 -7.56 10.30
C MET A 1 -24.04 -7.83 9.84
N THR A 2 -23.69 -7.88 9.52
CA THR A 2 -22.95 -7.80 9.10
C THR A 2 -22.28 -8.70 8.38
N PRO A 3 -22.45 -9.43 8.02
CA PRO A 3 -21.84 -10.38 7.30
C PRO A 3 -21.25 -9.76 6.13
N ARG A 4 -21.81 -8.78 5.72
CA ARG A 4 -21.34 -8.15 4.70
C ARG A 4 -19.94 -7.99 4.91
N ARG A 5 -19.52 -7.99 6.09
CA ARG A 5 -18.25 -7.80 6.37
C ARG A 5 -17.42 -8.82 5.79
N THR A 6 -17.73 -10.01 5.80
CA THR A 6 -16.84 -10.99 5.36
C THR A 6 -16.79 -10.98 3.90
N ALA A 7 -17.84 -10.99 3.27
CA ALA A 7 -17.85 -11.05 1.86
C ALA A 7 -17.22 -9.85 1.26
N ALA A 8 -17.49 -8.78 1.80
CA ALA A 8 -17.00 -7.60 1.23
C ALA A 8 -15.66 -7.18 1.68
N LYS A 9 -15.02 -7.97 2.51
CA LYS A 9 -13.84 -7.65 2.99
C LYS A 9 -12.88 -7.21 1.99
N ALA A 10 -12.68 -7.93 0.98
CA ALA A 10 -11.72 -7.61 0.00
C ALA A 10 -12.03 -6.30 -0.68
N ALA A 11 -13.27 -5.98 -0.79
CA ALA A 11 -13.65 -4.77 -1.46
C ALA A 11 -13.93 -3.63 -0.50
N SER A 12 -13.83 -3.90 0.77
CA SER A 12 -14.13 -2.92 1.78
C SER A 12 -13.01 -1.91 1.90
N LEU A 13 -13.32 -0.67 1.91
CA LEU A 13 -12.33 0.38 2.05
C LEU A 13 -12.48 1.07 3.40
N GLU A 14 -11.37 1.54 3.94
CA GLU A 14 -11.38 2.31 5.16
C GLU A 14 -11.58 3.76 4.78
N PRO A 15 -12.61 4.40 5.25
CA PRO A 15 -12.89 5.78 4.85
C PRO A 15 -11.84 6.78 5.27
N SER A 16 -11.07 6.47 6.28
CA SER A 16 -10.00 7.38 6.68
C SER A 16 -8.75 6.62 7.08
N CYS A 17 -7.61 7.25 6.92
CA CYS A 17 -6.34 6.65 7.29
C CYS A 17 -6.34 6.32 8.77
N PRO A 18 -5.97 5.12 9.16
CA PRO A 18 -5.98 4.74 10.57
C PRO A 18 -4.99 5.50 11.44
N ASP A 19 -4.03 6.19 10.84
CA ASP A 19 -3.08 6.96 11.61
C ASP A 19 -3.35 8.46 11.59
N CYS A 20 -3.44 9.06 10.42
CA CYS A 20 -3.62 10.50 10.34
C CYS A 20 -5.04 10.94 10.01
N TYR A 21 -5.94 9.99 9.81
CA TYR A 21 -7.37 10.24 9.62
C TYR A 21 -7.82 11.03 8.38
N VAL A 22 -6.94 11.22 7.42
CA VAL A 22 -7.36 11.87 6.18
C VAL A 22 -8.29 10.94 5.40
N GLY A 23 -9.14 11.51 4.58
CA GLY A 23 -10.07 10.71 3.77
C GLY A 23 -9.42 10.16 2.52
N ILE A 24 -10.12 9.28 1.84
CA ILE A 24 -9.62 8.68 0.61
C ILE A 24 -9.35 9.78 -0.41
N GLY A 25 -8.18 9.72 -1.02
CA GLY A 25 -7.76 10.72 -2.01
C GLY A 25 -7.06 11.92 -1.43
N GLN A 26 -7.02 12.03 -0.11
CA GLN A 26 -6.35 13.16 0.52
C GLN A 26 -4.92 12.80 0.90
N VAL A 27 -4.03 13.76 0.83
CA VAL A 27 -2.63 13.58 1.15
C VAL A 27 -2.48 13.30 2.64
N HIS A 28 -1.67 12.31 2.99
CA HIS A 28 -1.40 11.99 4.39
C HIS A 28 -0.74 13.17 5.08
N LEU A 29 -0.97 13.32 6.37
CA LEU A 29 -0.33 14.37 7.13
C LEU A 29 1.13 14.02 7.41
N GLU A 30 1.91 15.03 7.73
CA GLU A 30 3.32 14.81 8.06
C GLU A 30 3.38 13.91 9.29
N GLY A 31 4.33 13.00 9.26
CA GLY A 31 4.52 12.10 10.39
C GLY A 31 3.60 10.89 10.42
N CYS A 32 2.79 10.72 9.39
CA CYS A 32 1.89 9.57 9.36
C CYS A 32 2.68 8.27 9.18
N ASP A 33 2.38 7.28 9.99
CA ASP A 33 3.05 5.97 9.91
C ASP A 33 2.62 5.16 8.70
N VAL A 34 1.49 5.48 8.12
CA VAL A 34 0.94 4.71 7.00
C VAL A 34 1.46 5.21 5.66
N ALA A 35 1.79 6.48 5.58
CA ALA A 35 2.21 7.08 4.30
C ALA A 35 3.46 6.41 3.74
N ARG A 36 3.50 6.24 2.42
CA ARG A 36 4.63 5.61 1.75
C ARG A 36 5.54 6.63 1.12
N CYS A 37 6.79 6.25 0.94
CA CYS A 37 7.70 6.99 0.08
C CYS A 37 7.45 6.45 -1.33
N LEU A 38 6.95 7.29 -2.21
CA LEU A 38 6.58 6.81 -3.55
C LEU A 38 7.77 6.54 -4.47
N ALA A 39 8.97 6.86 -4.00
CA ALA A 39 10.17 6.53 -4.76
C ALA A 39 10.63 5.10 -4.46
N THR A 40 10.35 4.60 -3.26
CA THR A 40 10.84 3.28 -2.85
C THR A 40 9.77 2.29 -2.42
N GLY A 41 8.57 2.77 -2.16
CA GLY A 41 7.49 1.91 -1.66
C GLY A 41 7.57 1.64 -0.17
N GLN A 42 8.63 2.08 0.49
CA GLN A 42 8.79 1.86 1.91
C GLN A 42 8.05 2.95 2.69
N GLN A 43 8.02 2.81 3.99
CA GLN A 43 7.37 3.77 4.84
C GLN A 43 8.04 5.14 4.71
N ARG A 44 7.23 6.15 4.51
CA ARG A 44 7.77 7.49 4.26
C ARG A 44 8.58 8.03 5.42
N LEU A 45 8.23 7.70 6.64
CA LEU A 45 8.96 8.19 7.79
C LEU A 45 10.44 7.83 7.75
N GLY A 46 10.79 6.73 7.11
CA GLY A 46 12.17 6.30 7.04
C GLY A 46 12.92 6.68 5.77
N HIS A 47 12.30 7.46 4.90
CA HIS A 47 12.97 7.75 3.64
C HIS A 47 14.04 8.82 3.84
N ALA A 48 14.97 8.91 2.89
CA ALA A 48 16.09 9.82 3.00
C ALA A 48 15.61 11.27 3.06
N ARG A 49 16.28 12.08 3.89
CA ARG A 49 15.95 13.46 4.02
C ARG A 49 15.95 14.16 2.69
N SER A 50 16.81 13.77 1.78
CA SER A 50 16.92 14.39 0.47
C SER A 50 15.88 13.86 -0.52
N CYS A 51 15.07 12.91 -0.13
CA CYS A 51 14.11 12.33 -1.05
C CYS A 51 13.04 13.34 -1.42
N ARG A 52 12.78 13.47 -2.71
CA ARG A 52 11.79 14.41 -3.20
C ARG A 52 10.58 13.73 -3.81
N CYS A 53 10.21 12.60 -3.26
CA CYS A 53 9.06 11.88 -3.78
C CYS A 53 7.78 12.69 -3.60
N PRO A 54 6.78 12.45 -4.45
CA PRO A 54 5.47 13.08 -4.28
C PRO A 54 4.85 12.59 -2.98
N ARG A 55 3.90 13.33 -2.45
CA ARG A 55 3.20 12.95 -1.24
C ARG A 55 2.20 11.86 -1.57
N ASP A 56 2.14 10.87 -0.70
CA ASP A 56 1.20 9.76 -0.87
C ASP A 56 -0.18 10.17 -0.39
N VAL A 57 -1.22 9.53 -0.94
CA VAL A 57 -2.59 9.79 -0.52
C VAL A 57 -3.17 8.52 0.08
N TRP A 58 -4.18 8.67 0.92
CA TRP A 58 -4.87 7.52 1.48
C TRP A 58 -5.78 6.93 0.39
N THR A 59 -5.64 5.64 0.12
CA THR A 59 -6.40 4.99 -0.94
C THR A 59 -7.60 4.21 -0.42
N GLY A 60 -7.72 4.10 0.88
CA GLY A 60 -8.77 3.31 1.49
C GLY A 60 -8.29 1.93 1.90
N ARG A 61 -7.05 1.58 1.57
CA ARG A 61 -6.49 0.29 1.94
C ARG A 61 -5.08 0.45 2.48
N TRP A 62 -4.69 -0.48 3.33
CA TRP A 62 -3.35 -0.47 3.88
C TRP A 62 -2.34 -0.66 2.74
N PRO A 63 -1.22 0.05 2.77
CA PRO A 63 -0.23 -0.04 1.69
C PRO A 63 0.24 -1.47 1.45
N GLY A 64 0.18 -1.89 0.19
CA GLY A 64 0.62 -3.23 -0.20
C GLY A 64 -0.43 -4.30 -0.12
N GLU A 65 -1.55 -4.03 0.54
CA GLU A 65 -2.59 -5.02 0.71
C GLU A 65 -3.16 -5.50 -0.63
N ALA A 66 -3.44 -4.57 -1.51
CA ALA A 66 -4.01 -4.92 -2.80
C ALA A 66 -3.06 -5.80 -3.61
N GLU A 67 -1.77 -5.47 -3.57
CA GLU A 67 -0.78 -6.24 -4.31
C GLU A 67 -0.65 -7.65 -3.75
N CYS A 68 -0.66 -7.79 -2.42
CA CYS A 68 -0.61 -9.11 -1.81
C CYS A 68 -1.79 -9.96 -2.25
N GLU A 69 -2.97 -9.39 -2.30
CA GLU A 69 -4.15 -10.11 -2.72
C GLU A 69 -4.02 -10.51 -4.19
N GLU A 70 -3.56 -9.60 -5.01
CA GLU A 70 -3.38 -9.87 -6.42
C GLU A 70 -2.38 -10.99 -6.65
N PHE A 71 -1.29 -11.01 -5.89
CA PHE A 71 -0.23 -12.01 -6.06
C PHE A 71 -0.52 -13.33 -5.35
N GLY A 72 -1.53 -13.35 -4.52
CA GLY A 72 -1.82 -14.54 -3.73
C GLY A 72 -0.87 -14.69 -2.55
N TRP A 73 -0.19 -13.64 -2.15
CA TRP A 73 0.76 -13.68 -1.04
C TRP A 73 0.04 -13.37 0.26
N MET A 74 -0.68 -14.38 0.74
CA MET A 74 -1.50 -14.24 1.93
C MET A 74 -1.05 -15.23 2.99
N ARG A 75 -1.10 -14.81 4.23
CA ARG A 75 -0.77 -15.70 5.35
C ARG A 75 -2.00 -16.45 5.82
N GLY A 76 -3.16 -16.02 5.37
CA GLY A 76 -4.43 -16.62 5.71
C GLY A 76 -5.52 -15.73 5.15
N PRO A 77 -6.78 -16.12 5.27
CA PRO A 77 -7.87 -15.31 4.74
C PRO A 77 -7.85 -13.91 5.36
N GLY A 78 -7.79 -12.91 4.51
CA GLY A 78 -7.77 -11.54 4.98
C GLY A 78 -6.48 -11.10 5.63
N LEU A 79 -5.41 -11.90 5.52
CA LEU A 79 -4.13 -11.58 6.16
C LEU A 79 -3.03 -11.45 5.12
N PRO A 80 -2.85 -10.29 4.54
CA PRO A 80 -1.80 -10.12 3.53
C PRO A 80 -0.41 -10.31 4.12
N ASP A 81 0.46 -10.95 3.35
CA ASP A 81 1.83 -11.20 3.78
C ASP A 81 2.70 -10.02 3.36
N LEU A 82 2.57 -8.94 4.09
CA LEU A 82 3.29 -7.71 3.75
C LEU A 82 4.80 -7.86 3.87
N ASN A 83 5.25 -8.75 4.73
CA ASN A 83 6.65 -8.98 4.91
C ASN A 83 7.24 -9.54 3.63
N ARG A 84 6.57 -10.50 3.03
CA ARG A 84 7.02 -11.09 1.78
C ARG A 84 7.01 -10.03 0.70
N LEU A 85 5.99 -9.19 0.68
CA LEU A 85 5.88 -8.13 -0.32
C LEU A 85 7.06 -7.18 -0.21
N LEU A 86 7.31 -6.67 0.98
CA LEU A 86 8.34 -5.67 1.19
C LEU A 86 9.76 -6.18 0.98
N THR A 87 9.96 -7.47 1.15
CA THR A 87 11.31 -8.04 1.00
C THR A 87 11.55 -8.71 -0.34
N THR A 88 10.50 -9.02 -1.08
CA THR A 88 10.63 -9.81 -2.30
C THR A 88 10.18 -9.07 -3.56
N ALA A 89 9.11 -8.30 -3.45
CA ALA A 89 8.55 -7.64 -4.63
C ALA A 89 9.41 -6.45 -5.08
N THR A 90 9.17 -6.00 -6.29
CA THR A 90 9.88 -4.87 -6.85
C THR A 90 8.95 -3.66 -6.89
N TRP A 91 9.42 -2.55 -6.37
CA TRP A 91 8.62 -1.33 -6.40
C TRP A 91 8.75 -0.64 -7.75
N ASP A 92 7.62 -0.26 -8.31
CA ASP A 92 7.57 0.49 -9.56
C ASP A 92 7.21 1.93 -9.23
N PRO A 93 8.16 2.85 -9.24
CA PRO A 93 7.90 4.23 -8.85
C PRO A 93 7.04 5.01 -9.84
N VAL A 94 6.93 4.52 -11.06
CA VAL A 94 6.10 5.18 -12.07
C VAL A 94 4.64 4.81 -11.84
N ALA A 95 4.38 3.52 -11.62
CA ALA A 95 3.03 3.04 -11.37
C ALA A 95 2.65 3.19 -9.90
N CYS A 96 3.61 3.49 -9.04
CA CYS A 96 3.41 3.62 -7.60
C CYS A 96 2.78 2.37 -7.01
N ARG A 97 3.35 1.22 -7.38
CA ARG A 97 2.86 -0.04 -6.87
C ARG A 97 3.96 -1.09 -6.87
N TRP A 98 3.72 -2.18 -6.14
CA TRP A 98 4.64 -3.31 -6.13
C TRP A 98 4.32 -4.25 -7.28
N THR A 99 5.35 -4.86 -7.85
CA THR A 99 5.18 -5.85 -8.89
C THR A 99 5.91 -7.13 -8.47
N ARG A 100 5.48 -8.25 -9.01
CA ARG A 100 6.10 -9.52 -8.68
C ARG A 100 7.49 -9.60 -9.31
N PRO A 101 8.42 -10.24 -8.64
CA PRO A 101 9.76 -10.40 -9.18
C PRO A 101 9.68 -11.12 -10.52
N GLY A 102 10.46 -10.66 -11.47
CA GLY A 102 10.48 -11.29 -12.76
C GLY A 102 9.41 -10.84 -13.73
N THR A 103 8.47 -10.04 -13.27
CA THR A 103 7.42 -9.54 -14.15
C THR A 103 8.02 -8.41 -14.98
N PRO A 104 7.86 -8.44 -16.29
CA PRO A 104 8.39 -7.38 -17.14
C PRO A 104 7.69 -6.07 -16.84
N ARG A 105 8.46 -4.99 -16.78
CA ARG A 105 7.86 -3.73 -16.50
C ARG A 105 7.23 -3.27 -17.76
N PRO A 106 6.14 -2.65 -17.66
CA PRO A 106 5.43 -2.16 -18.79
C PRO A 106 6.28 -1.10 -19.36
N ASP A 107 6.81 -1.28 -20.31
CA ASP A 107 7.51 -0.41 -20.91
C ASP A 107 8.06 0.49 -20.44
N CYS A 108 8.45 0.52 -20.02
CA CYS A 108 9.12 1.45 -19.60
C CYS A 108 9.94 1.80 -20.35
#